data_fcd30ccafe286c855dde8abf4cf8712e
#
_entry.id   fcd30ccafe286c855dde8abf4cf8712e
#
_cell.length_a   1.000
_cell.length_b   1.000
_cell.length_c   1.000
_cell.angle_alpha   90.00
_cell.angle_beta   90.00
_cell.angle_gamma   90.00
#
_symmetry.space_group_name_H-M   'P 1'
#
loop_
_entity.id
_entity.type
_entity.pdbx_description
1 polymer ?
#
loop_
_entity_poly.entity_id
_entity_poly.type
_entity_poly.pdbx_seq_one_letter_code
_entity_poly.pdbx_strand_id
1 'polypeptide(L)'
;MIEHMFVEDHITPAPEAGMPIHEHASPSTRATRGGGSSWATATWRFDIGAVRPSPAGRVRSALADLTADLHHLTRGPDLAELLTELELIARSVEAATVRVMARADRADAFRDDGHGTLSGWARSIIKWSPTEASARARTATAAHEYPALVERLHAGTLGVAQARRLAGLHANRRVRDELPIVFDTLADIAGALPYEDFNTAVLRWEQLADADGAHRHADVVHDSRDASVHPVGDTVYVDAHVGTAQGALILEVFERYVEAELRHDLDARDALGLTTMSDLPRTAAQRRADALHAIFCSAAVGSSPAPEPVVNILIDADTYEAAVVALVNDERLPSLARRPDDIHHRRCETTSGLMLDPIDVVSASLVGHVRRVVIGSDGTVIDLGRKSRLFTGAAREAIWMRRRRCVWPSCSRLHCEVDHRIPWSEGGRTSPDNGDPLCAKHNRWKTRGYRTHMNPRTSAIEVVRPDGSIISPV
;
A
#
# COMPACT_ATOMS: atom_id res chain seq x y z
N MET A 1 46.31 10.47 12.38
CA MET A 1 46.80 11.82 12.68
C MET A 1 46.15 12.74 11.63
N ILE A 2 44.95 13.20 11.90
CA ILE A 2 44.39 14.47 11.45
C ILE A 2 43.21 14.74 12.41
N GLU A 3 43.38 15.88 13.08
CA GLU A 3 42.61 16.35 14.23
C GLU A 3 41.24 16.92 13.85
N HIS A 4 40.41 16.87 14.86
CA HIS A 4 39.18 17.63 15.11
C HIS A 4 39.18 19.07 14.59
N MET A 5 38.02 19.48 14.07
CA MET A 5 37.61 20.87 14.13
C MET A 5 36.10 20.93 14.39
N PHE A 6 35.78 21.07 15.67
CA PHE A 6 34.47 21.58 16.10
C PHE A 6 34.50 23.11 15.99
N VAL A 7 33.55 23.70 15.33
CA VAL A 7 33.25 25.13 15.40
C VAL A 7 32.00 25.30 16.25
N GLU A 8 32.19 25.80 17.47
CA GLU A 8 31.12 26.32 18.30
C GLU A 8 30.82 27.76 17.85
N ASP A 9 29.64 28.03 17.34
CA ASP A 9 29.16 29.39 17.16
C ASP A 9 28.47 29.88 18.45
N HIS A 10 29.17 30.73 19.17
CA HIS A 10 28.62 31.54 20.25
C HIS A 10 27.74 32.65 19.70
N ILE A 11 26.46 32.59 19.99
CA ILE A 11 25.55 33.71 19.79
C ILE A 11 25.58 34.59 21.05
N THR A 12 26.14 35.77 20.92
CA THR A 12 26.12 36.84 21.92
C THR A 12 24.83 37.64 21.78
N PRO A 13 24.13 37.97 22.87
CA PRO A 13 22.94 38.83 22.81
C PRO A 13 23.34 40.32 22.67
N ALA A 14 22.64 41.03 21.79
CA ALA A 14 22.77 42.48 21.60
C ALA A 14 21.94 43.25 22.65
N PRO A 15 22.32 44.51 23.00
CA PRO A 15 21.88 45.21 24.16
C PRO A 15 20.55 45.94 23.98
N GLU A 16 19.85 46.09 25.12
CA GLU A 16 18.66 46.90 25.29
C GLU A 16 18.94 48.40 25.01
N ALA A 17 18.05 49.03 24.22
CA ALA A 17 17.97 50.48 24.15
C ALA A 17 16.63 50.96 24.72
N GLY A 18 16.71 51.69 25.78
CA GLY A 18 15.57 52.20 26.51
C GLY A 18 15.06 53.54 25.98
N MET A 19 13.79 53.72 26.20
CA MET A 19 13.05 54.94 26.58
C MET A 19 12.91 56.10 25.55
N PRO A 20 11.85 56.93 25.58
CA PRO A 20 11.22 57.53 26.76
C PRO A 20 9.68 57.55 26.82
N ILE A 21 9.23 57.73 28.07
CA ILE A 21 7.87 58.04 28.53
C ILE A 21 7.46 59.45 28.12
N HIS A 22 6.25 59.61 27.61
CA HIS A 22 5.52 60.89 27.68
C HIS A 22 4.11 60.64 28.23
N GLU A 23 3.94 61.13 29.48
CA GLU A 23 2.63 61.42 30.09
C GLU A 23 1.96 62.58 29.37
N HIS A 24 0.70 62.43 29.04
CA HIS A 24 -0.25 63.55 29.09
C HIS A 24 -1.69 63.10 29.35
N ALA A 25 -2.24 63.71 30.31
CA ALA A 25 -3.49 63.71 31.03
C ALA A 25 -4.78 63.38 30.26
N SER A 26 -5.69 62.80 31.04
CA SER A 26 -7.14 62.60 30.83
C SER A 26 -7.93 63.90 30.67
N PRO A 27 -9.23 63.84 30.15
CA PRO A 27 -10.31 63.62 31.11
C PRO A 27 -11.47 62.71 30.69
N SER A 28 -11.94 61.99 31.70
CA SER A 28 -13.30 61.48 31.96
C SER A 28 -14.40 61.57 30.91
N THR A 29 -14.99 60.42 30.61
CA THR A 29 -16.44 60.19 30.83
C THR A 29 -16.77 58.69 30.89
N ARG A 30 -17.59 58.41 31.83
CA ARG A 30 -18.24 57.19 32.29
C ARG A 30 -18.90 56.38 31.17
N ALA A 31 -18.55 55.08 31.05
CA ALA A 31 -19.51 54.03 30.70
C ALA A 31 -18.94 52.66 31.15
N THR A 32 -19.57 52.10 32.12
CA THR A 32 -19.42 50.73 32.63
C THR A 32 -19.73 49.71 31.54
N ARG A 33 -18.78 48.84 31.23
CA ARG A 33 -19.01 47.43 30.92
C ARG A 33 -17.69 46.67 31.00
N GLY A 34 -17.64 45.78 31.99
CA GLY A 34 -16.55 44.84 32.13
C GLY A 34 -16.50 43.86 31.01
N GLY A 35 -15.29 43.57 30.54
CA GLY A 35 -14.99 42.57 29.55
C GLY A 35 -13.54 42.14 29.72
N GLY A 36 -13.27 41.37 30.75
CA GLY A 36 -11.99 40.67 30.86
C GLY A 36 -11.93 39.61 29.81
N SER A 37 -10.95 39.71 28.90
CA SER A 37 -10.63 38.66 27.98
C SER A 37 -9.97 37.49 28.71
N SER A 38 -10.79 36.58 29.20
CA SER A 38 -10.39 35.30 29.72
C SER A 38 -10.29 34.31 28.54
N TRP A 39 -9.08 33.97 28.16
CA TRP A 39 -8.78 32.80 27.31
C TRP A 39 -8.95 31.47 28.07
N ALA A 40 -9.98 31.38 28.88
CA ALA A 40 -10.35 30.14 29.55
C ALA A 40 -11.36 29.40 28.66
N THR A 41 -10.91 28.32 28.09
CA THR A 41 -11.70 27.12 27.74
C THR A 41 -13.20 27.38 27.66
N ALA A 42 -13.72 27.62 26.47
CA ALA A 42 -15.15 27.49 26.20
C ALA A 42 -15.53 26.01 26.40
N THR A 43 -15.68 25.60 27.66
CA THR A 43 -16.46 24.45 28.02
C THR A 43 -17.89 24.82 27.68
N TRP A 44 -18.43 24.23 26.63
CA TRP A 44 -19.87 24.29 26.37
C TRP A 44 -20.58 23.70 27.55
N ARG A 45 -21.01 24.57 28.53
CA ARG A 45 -21.93 24.17 29.58
C ARG A 45 -23.31 24.09 28.95
N PHE A 46 -23.70 22.86 28.63
CA PHE A 46 -25.10 22.57 28.37
C PHE A 46 -25.87 22.63 29.70
N ASP A 47 -26.95 23.36 29.68
CA ASP A 47 -27.86 23.52 30.84
C ASP A 47 -28.45 22.14 31.24
N ILE A 48 -28.32 21.77 32.51
CA ILE A 48 -28.62 20.43 33.03
C ILE A 48 -30.09 20.39 33.55
N GLY A 49 -31.02 20.73 32.69
CA GLY A 49 -32.42 20.31 32.87
C GLY A 49 -32.61 18.97 32.20
N ALA A 50 -33.09 17.92 32.86
CA ALA A 50 -33.30 16.52 32.46
C ALA A 50 -32.84 16.18 31.04
N VAL A 51 -31.50 16.12 30.85
CA VAL A 51 -30.83 16.20 29.54
C VAL A 51 -30.93 14.86 28.88
N ARG A 52 -31.73 14.76 27.83
CA ARG A 52 -31.50 13.72 26.81
C ARG A 52 -30.03 13.86 26.35
N PRO A 53 -29.21 12.81 26.44
CA PRO A 53 -27.80 12.91 26.02
C PRO A 53 -27.73 13.45 24.62
N SER A 54 -26.76 14.34 24.35
CA SER A 54 -26.55 14.89 23.01
C SER A 54 -26.35 13.74 22.00
N PRO A 55 -26.59 13.93 20.72
CA PRO A 55 -26.33 12.89 19.72
C PRO A 55 -24.93 12.28 19.85
N ALA A 56 -23.91 13.11 20.05
CA ALA A 56 -22.54 12.65 20.29
C ALA A 56 -22.37 11.89 21.62
N GLY A 57 -23.12 12.28 22.65
CA GLY A 57 -23.17 11.57 23.93
C GLY A 57 -23.75 10.17 23.78
N ARG A 58 -24.83 10.03 23.00
CA ARG A 58 -25.43 8.71 22.72
C ARG A 58 -24.48 7.78 21.98
N VAL A 59 -23.75 8.30 20.96
CA VAL A 59 -22.76 7.51 20.24
C VAL A 59 -21.65 7.03 21.16
N ARG A 60 -21.11 7.91 22.05
CA ARG A 60 -20.08 7.51 23.00
C ARG A 60 -20.58 6.47 24.01
N SER A 61 -21.83 6.61 24.49
CA SER A 61 -22.42 5.61 25.39
C SER A 61 -22.58 4.26 24.68
N ALA A 62 -23.12 4.24 23.48
CA ALA A 62 -23.26 3.01 22.71
C ALA A 62 -21.93 2.32 22.42
N LEU A 63 -20.86 3.08 22.13
CA LEU A 63 -19.51 2.54 21.98
C LEU A 63 -18.96 1.95 23.29
N ALA A 64 -19.23 2.58 24.44
CA ALA A 64 -18.85 2.04 25.73
C ALA A 64 -19.61 0.75 26.04
N ASP A 65 -20.90 0.72 25.76
CA ASP A 65 -21.74 -0.48 25.95
C ASP A 65 -21.27 -1.63 25.06
N LEU A 66 -20.92 -1.36 23.78
CA LEU A 66 -20.42 -2.34 22.83
C LEU A 66 -19.11 -3.02 23.31
N THR A 67 -18.30 -2.34 24.10
CA THR A 67 -17.02 -2.83 24.60
C THR A 67 -17.01 -3.20 26.08
N ALA A 68 -18.15 -3.10 26.78
CA ALA A 68 -18.25 -3.32 28.20
C ALA A 68 -17.87 -4.75 28.62
N ASP A 69 -18.25 -5.73 27.82
CA ASP A 69 -18.14 -7.16 28.11
C ASP A 69 -17.00 -7.87 27.35
N LEU A 70 -15.99 -7.11 26.88
CA LEU A 70 -14.87 -7.66 26.09
C LEU A 70 -14.17 -8.85 26.76
N HIS A 71 -14.09 -8.88 28.09
CA HIS A 71 -13.41 -9.94 28.83
C HIS A 71 -14.14 -11.31 28.74
N HIS A 72 -15.39 -11.31 28.33
CA HIS A 72 -16.15 -12.55 28.08
C HIS A 72 -15.94 -13.10 26.68
N LEU A 73 -15.42 -12.29 25.74
CA LEU A 73 -15.18 -12.70 24.37
C LEU A 73 -13.81 -13.39 24.24
N THR A 74 -13.83 -14.69 24.15
CA THR A 74 -12.61 -15.50 24.02
C THR A 74 -12.48 -16.18 22.66
N ARG A 75 -13.56 -16.26 21.88
CA ARG A 75 -13.57 -16.90 20.57
C ARG A 75 -13.14 -15.91 19.48
N GLY A 76 -12.27 -16.39 18.60
CA GLY A 76 -11.77 -15.58 17.47
C GLY A 76 -12.87 -15.02 16.56
N PRO A 77 -13.92 -15.81 16.20
CA PRO A 77 -15.05 -15.28 15.41
C PRO A 77 -15.79 -14.12 16.08
N ASP A 78 -16.11 -14.22 17.37
CA ASP A 78 -16.88 -13.20 18.11
C ASP A 78 -16.07 -11.88 18.20
N LEU A 79 -14.75 -11.99 18.41
CA LEU A 79 -13.84 -10.83 18.39
C LEU A 79 -13.70 -10.24 16.98
N ALA A 80 -13.72 -11.05 15.94
CA ALA A 80 -13.65 -10.59 14.56
C ALA A 80 -14.93 -9.86 14.16
N GLU A 81 -16.09 -10.33 14.57
CA GLU A 81 -17.38 -9.67 14.35
C GLU A 81 -17.41 -8.30 15.01
N LEU A 82 -17.05 -8.23 16.30
CA LEU A 82 -16.99 -6.96 17.03
C LEU A 82 -15.99 -5.98 16.39
N LEU A 83 -14.82 -6.46 15.96
CA LEU A 83 -13.84 -5.63 15.29
C LEU A 83 -14.36 -5.08 13.95
N THR A 84 -15.13 -5.89 13.23
CA THR A 84 -15.78 -5.48 11.98
C THR A 84 -16.81 -4.37 12.22
N GLU A 85 -17.65 -4.52 13.24
CA GLU A 85 -18.62 -3.50 13.63
C GLU A 85 -17.94 -2.18 14.05
N LEU A 86 -16.89 -2.27 14.84
CA LEU A 86 -16.12 -1.09 15.25
C LEU A 86 -15.48 -0.37 14.05
N GLU A 87 -14.98 -1.12 13.07
CA GLU A 87 -14.43 -0.53 11.84
C GLU A 87 -15.52 0.17 11.02
N LEU A 88 -16.70 -0.40 10.87
CA LEU A 88 -17.83 0.23 10.19
C LEU A 88 -18.28 1.53 10.88
N ILE A 89 -18.30 1.53 12.21
CA ILE A 89 -18.56 2.73 13.01
C ILE A 89 -17.45 3.77 12.78
N ALA A 90 -16.18 3.38 12.78
CA ALA A 90 -15.05 4.28 12.55
C ALA A 90 -15.12 4.92 11.14
N ARG A 91 -15.49 4.16 10.11
CA ARG A 91 -15.74 4.68 8.75
C ARG A 91 -16.87 5.71 8.73
N SER A 92 -17.95 5.44 9.44
CA SER A 92 -19.10 6.38 9.57
C SER A 92 -18.71 7.67 10.29
N VAL A 93 -17.88 7.58 11.34
CA VAL A 93 -17.32 8.74 12.05
C VAL A 93 -16.39 9.54 11.15
N GLU A 94 -15.51 8.88 10.39
CA GLU A 94 -14.65 9.56 9.42
C GLU A 94 -15.46 10.26 8.33
N ALA A 95 -16.50 9.61 7.79
CA ALA A 95 -17.42 10.24 6.83
C ALA A 95 -18.08 11.51 7.40
N ALA A 96 -18.54 11.47 8.65
CA ALA A 96 -19.10 12.63 9.32
C ALA A 96 -18.05 13.74 9.50
N THR A 97 -16.83 13.38 9.89
CA THR A 97 -15.70 14.31 10.03
C THR A 97 -15.38 14.99 8.72
N VAL A 98 -15.27 14.23 7.64
CA VAL A 98 -15.00 14.76 6.28
C VAL A 98 -16.13 15.69 5.84
N ARG A 99 -17.41 15.36 6.09
CA ARG A 99 -18.56 16.24 5.80
C ARG A 99 -18.46 17.58 6.52
N VAL A 100 -18.10 17.56 7.79
CA VAL A 100 -17.93 18.78 8.59
C VAL A 100 -16.78 19.63 8.05
N MET A 101 -15.64 19.01 7.77
CA MET A 101 -14.49 19.69 7.18
C MET A 101 -14.80 20.25 5.78
N ALA A 102 -15.47 19.49 4.93
CA ALA A 102 -15.90 19.95 3.62
C ALA A 102 -16.89 21.14 3.72
N ARG A 103 -17.74 21.14 4.74
CA ARG A 103 -18.63 22.30 5.00
C ARG A 103 -17.85 23.52 5.47
N ALA A 104 -16.86 23.33 6.35
CA ALA A 104 -15.98 24.40 6.82
C ALA A 104 -15.13 24.99 5.67
N ASP A 105 -14.66 24.14 4.76
CA ASP A 105 -13.93 24.53 3.57
C ASP A 105 -14.78 25.42 2.65
N ARG A 106 -16.00 24.98 2.31
CA ARG A 106 -16.94 25.75 1.49
C ARG A 106 -17.37 27.09 2.10
N ALA A 107 -17.40 27.15 3.42
CA ALA A 107 -17.81 28.35 4.13
C ALA A 107 -16.62 29.28 4.43
N ASP A 108 -15.40 28.92 4.04
CA ASP A 108 -14.16 29.60 4.43
C ASP A 108 -14.03 29.85 5.96
N ALA A 109 -14.69 28.99 6.75
CA ALA A 109 -14.80 29.18 8.22
C ALA A 109 -13.43 29.26 8.92
N PHE A 110 -12.41 28.62 8.37
CA PHE A 110 -11.05 28.68 8.88
C PHE A 110 -10.42 30.08 8.74
N ARG A 111 -10.86 30.88 7.76
CA ARG A 111 -10.39 32.26 7.56
C ARG A 111 -10.97 33.21 8.60
N ASP A 112 -12.21 33.00 9.03
CA ASP A 112 -12.84 33.77 10.09
C ASP A 112 -12.08 33.65 11.41
N ASP A 113 -11.46 32.49 11.66
CA ASP A 113 -10.60 32.23 12.81
C ASP A 113 -9.11 32.62 12.57
N GLY A 114 -8.81 33.30 11.46
CA GLY A 114 -7.47 33.79 11.12
C GLY A 114 -6.50 32.73 10.58
N HIS A 115 -6.98 31.55 10.19
CA HIS A 115 -6.14 30.49 9.65
C HIS A 115 -6.06 30.58 8.11
N GLY A 116 -4.84 30.33 7.57
CA GLY A 116 -4.61 30.31 6.14
C GLY A 116 -5.06 29.03 5.43
N THR A 117 -5.29 27.94 6.17
CA THR A 117 -5.64 26.62 5.61
C THR A 117 -6.60 25.87 6.52
N LEU A 118 -7.47 25.05 5.91
CA LEU A 118 -8.37 24.13 6.60
C LEU A 118 -7.62 23.18 7.54
N SER A 119 -6.48 22.63 7.11
CA SER A 119 -5.66 21.74 7.93
C SER A 119 -5.04 22.44 9.16
N GLY A 120 -4.59 23.69 8.99
CA GLY A 120 -4.08 24.51 10.09
C GLY A 120 -5.16 24.80 11.13
N TRP A 121 -6.36 25.19 10.67
CA TRP A 121 -7.53 25.40 11.51
C TRP A 121 -7.93 24.14 12.28
N ALA A 122 -8.07 22.99 11.60
CA ALA A 122 -8.43 21.74 12.25
C ALA A 122 -7.41 21.32 13.33
N ARG A 123 -6.11 21.54 13.09
CA ARG A 123 -5.06 21.28 14.09
C ARG A 123 -5.19 22.15 15.34
N SER A 124 -5.57 23.39 15.19
CA SER A 124 -5.74 24.29 16.34
C SER A 124 -6.89 23.85 17.26
N ILE A 125 -7.93 23.22 16.68
CA ILE A 125 -9.12 22.77 17.41
C ILE A 125 -8.91 21.37 18.01
N ILE A 126 -8.36 20.40 17.23
CA ILE A 126 -8.43 18.97 17.54
C ILE A 126 -7.06 18.38 17.89
N LYS A 127 -5.97 19.14 17.69
CA LYS A 127 -4.58 18.71 17.98
C LYS A 127 -4.12 17.50 17.15
N TRP A 128 -4.63 17.33 15.94
CA TRP A 128 -4.12 16.31 15.01
C TRP A 128 -2.67 16.58 14.61
N SER A 129 -1.96 15.53 14.23
CA SER A 129 -0.65 15.67 13.57
C SER A 129 -0.80 16.44 12.25
N PRO A 130 0.27 17.08 11.75
CA PRO A 130 0.25 17.75 10.45
C PRO A 130 -0.19 16.81 9.31
N THR A 131 0.31 15.58 9.33
CA THR A 131 0.00 14.54 8.34
C THR A 131 -1.49 14.18 8.36
N GLU A 132 -2.04 13.94 9.55
CA GLU A 132 -3.44 13.57 9.74
C GLU A 132 -4.40 14.69 9.32
N ALA A 133 -4.12 15.92 9.73
CA ALA A 133 -4.92 17.08 9.34
C ALA A 133 -4.88 17.34 7.83
N SER A 134 -3.72 17.18 7.21
CA SER A 134 -3.55 17.35 5.76
C SER A 134 -4.27 16.25 4.98
N ALA A 135 -4.23 15.00 5.46
CA ALA A 135 -4.94 13.90 4.82
C ALA A 135 -6.46 14.13 4.84
N ARG A 136 -7.02 14.50 5.99
CA ARG A 136 -8.46 14.81 6.09
C ARG A 136 -8.88 16.04 5.31
N ALA A 137 -8.05 17.09 5.29
CA ALA A 137 -8.34 18.27 4.50
C ALA A 137 -8.39 17.94 3.00
N ARG A 138 -7.44 17.13 2.49
CA ARG A 138 -7.47 16.66 1.10
C ARG A 138 -8.71 15.82 0.80
N THR A 139 -9.09 14.93 1.73
CA THR A 139 -10.31 14.12 1.57
C THR A 139 -11.56 14.99 1.56
N ALA A 140 -11.62 16.02 2.40
CA ALA A 140 -12.71 16.99 2.42
C ALA A 140 -12.80 17.80 1.09
N THR A 141 -11.66 18.22 0.57
CA THR A 141 -11.61 18.93 -0.74
C THR A 141 -12.04 17.99 -1.87
N ALA A 142 -11.56 16.74 -1.91
CA ALA A 142 -11.97 15.76 -2.91
C ALA A 142 -13.48 15.45 -2.85
N ALA A 143 -14.07 15.45 -1.66
CA ALA A 143 -15.50 15.20 -1.46
C ALA A 143 -16.40 16.29 -2.06
N HIS A 144 -15.87 17.44 -2.48
CA HIS A 144 -16.62 18.46 -3.22
C HIS A 144 -16.94 18.00 -4.64
N GLU A 145 -15.98 17.34 -5.28
CA GLU A 145 -16.13 16.85 -6.67
C GLU A 145 -16.66 15.40 -6.66
N TYR A 146 -16.32 14.62 -5.64
CA TYR A 146 -16.69 13.20 -5.50
C TYR A 146 -17.49 12.94 -4.22
N PRO A 147 -18.78 13.32 -4.15
CA PRO A 147 -19.62 13.06 -2.98
C PRO A 147 -19.73 11.57 -2.64
N ALA A 148 -19.68 10.70 -3.67
CA ALA A 148 -19.69 9.25 -3.53
C ALA A 148 -18.58 8.72 -2.60
N LEU A 149 -17.45 9.42 -2.47
CA LEU A 149 -16.39 9.06 -1.54
C LEU A 149 -16.89 9.05 -0.09
N VAL A 150 -17.65 10.06 0.30
CA VAL A 150 -18.19 10.16 1.67
C VAL A 150 -19.40 9.24 1.86
N GLU A 151 -20.19 9.05 0.84
CA GLU A 151 -21.34 8.12 0.87
C GLU A 151 -20.87 6.69 1.06
N ARG A 152 -19.84 6.24 0.33
CA ARG A 152 -19.26 4.91 0.42
C ARG A 152 -18.54 4.69 1.77
N LEU A 153 -17.85 5.71 2.30
CA LEU A 153 -17.31 5.67 3.67
C LEU A 153 -18.43 5.45 4.69
N HIS A 154 -19.51 6.22 4.59
CA HIS A 154 -20.66 6.11 5.50
C HIS A 154 -21.37 4.76 5.40
N ALA A 155 -21.50 4.24 4.19
CA ALA A 155 -22.07 2.92 3.94
C ALA A 155 -21.14 1.76 4.35
N GLY A 156 -19.90 2.05 4.73
CA GLY A 156 -18.92 1.03 5.10
C GLY A 156 -18.33 0.26 3.91
N THR A 157 -18.66 0.63 2.67
CA THR A 157 -18.15 -0.02 1.46
C THR A 157 -16.79 0.49 1.02
N LEU A 158 -16.27 1.55 1.64
CA LEU A 158 -14.95 2.11 1.40
C LEU A 158 -14.21 2.28 2.73
N GLY A 159 -12.97 1.83 2.79
CA GLY A 159 -12.10 2.03 3.95
C GLY A 159 -11.51 3.45 4.00
N VAL A 160 -11.11 3.89 5.20
CA VAL A 160 -10.53 5.22 5.40
C VAL A 160 -9.21 5.39 4.62
N ALA A 161 -8.36 4.37 4.62
CA ALA A 161 -7.09 4.40 3.89
C ALA A 161 -7.30 4.52 2.37
N GLN A 162 -8.26 3.76 1.83
CA GLN A 162 -8.64 3.81 0.43
C GLN A 162 -9.21 5.18 0.04
N ALA A 163 -10.09 5.74 0.87
CA ALA A 163 -10.65 7.08 0.64
C ALA A 163 -9.56 8.16 0.59
N ARG A 164 -8.59 8.09 1.50
CA ARG A 164 -7.43 9.01 1.53
C ARG A 164 -6.53 8.84 0.30
N ARG A 165 -6.37 7.61 -0.19
CA ARG A 165 -5.60 7.34 -1.42
C ARG A 165 -6.29 7.93 -2.64
N LEU A 166 -7.62 7.76 -2.79
CA LEU A 166 -8.41 8.38 -3.85
C LEU A 166 -8.35 9.92 -3.78
N ALA A 167 -8.48 10.50 -2.58
CA ALA A 167 -8.31 11.93 -2.38
C ALA A 167 -6.89 12.43 -2.74
N GLY A 168 -5.89 11.57 -2.60
CA GLY A 168 -4.53 11.83 -3.06
C GLY A 168 -4.43 11.98 -4.58
N LEU A 169 -5.17 11.18 -5.34
CA LEU A 169 -5.25 11.31 -6.80
C LEU A 169 -5.87 12.64 -7.22
N HIS A 170 -6.96 13.03 -6.57
CA HIS A 170 -7.58 14.35 -6.80
C HIS A 170 -6.62 15.51 -6.51
N ALA A 171 -5.76 15.38 -5.51
CA ALA A 171 -4.73 16.38 -5.19
C ALA A 171 -3.56 16.39 -6.19
N ASN A 172 -3.35 15.31 -6.94
CA ASN A 172 -2.31 15.21 -7.95
C ASN A 172 -2.77 15.92 -9.25
N ARG A 173 -2.22 17.12 -9.50
CA ARG A 173 -2.57 17.94 -10.66
C ARG A 173 -2.30 17.27 -12.01
N ARG A 174 -1.46 16.26 -12.04
CA ARG A 174 -1.04 15.61 -13.29
C ARG A 174 -2.04 14.56 -13.79
N VAL A 175 -2.84 13.99 -12.87
CA VAL A 175 -3.84 12.96 -13.20
C VAL A 175 -5.27 13.41 -12.86
N ARG A 176 -5.43 14.58 -12.25
CA ARG A 176 -6.73 15.09 -11.81
C ARG A 176 -7.76 15.15 -12.93
N ASP A 177 -7.34 15.59 -14.12
CA ASP A 177 -8.25 15.82 -15.24
C ASP A 177 -8.76 14.50 -15.85
N GLU A 178 -8.01 13.40 -15.67
CA GLU A 178 -8.39 12.06 -16.11
C GLU A 178 -9.17 11.29 -15.03
N LEU A 179 -9.07 11.71 -13.77
CA LEU A 179 -9.68 11.04 -12.63
C LEU A 179 -11.21 10.90 -12.71
N PRO A 180 -11.99 11.90 -13.18
CA PRO A 180 -13.44 11.78 -13.26
C PRO A 180 -13.91 10.59 -14.11
N ILE A 181 -13.14 10.22 -15.12
CA ILE A 181 -13.48 9.13 -16.05
C ILE A 181 -13.47 7.76 -15.33
N VAL A 182 -12.57 7.60 -14.35
CA VAL A 182 -12.27 6.30 -13.73
C VAL A 182 -12.58 6.26 -12.23
N PHE A 183 -13.03 7.38 -11.64
CA PHE A 183 -13.20 7.49 -10.19
C PHE A 183 -14.11 6.40 -9.62
N ASP A 184 -15.26 6.17 -10.23
CA ASP A 184 -16.21 5.16 -9.74
C ASP A 184 -15.62 3.75 -9.84
N THR A 185 -14.92 3.44 -10.93
CA THR A 185 -14.22 2.16 -11.09
C THR A 185 -13.16 1.96 -10.02
N LEU A 186 -12.34 2.99 -9.73
CA LEU A 186 -11.34 2.92 -8.66
C LEU A 186 -11.99 2.79 -7.29
N ALA A 187 -13.12 3.45 -7.06
CA ALA A 187 -13.88 3.35 -5.81
C ALA A 187 -14.53 1.96 -5.64
N ASP A 188 -14.96 1.32 -6.72
CA ASP A 188 -15.47 -0.05 -6.71
C ASP A 188 -14.35 -1.06 -6.41
N ILE A 189 -13.19 -0.90 -7.06
CA ILE A 189 -11.99 -1.69 -6.77
C ILE A 189 -11.57 -1.53 -5.31
N ALA A 190 -11.61 -0.29 -4.78
CA ALA A 190 -11.27 0.01 -3.39
C ALA A 190 -12.21 -0.69 -2.39
N GLY A 191 -13.48 -0.84 -2.73
CA GLY A 191 -14.46 -1.57 -1.91
C GLY A 191 -14.33 -3.08 -1.98
N ALA A 192 -13.79 -3.61 -3.09
CA ALA A 192 -13.72 -5.04 -3.35
C ALA A 192 -12.38 -5.69 -2.95
N LEU A 193 -11.27 -4.94 -2.96
CA LEU A 193 -9.93 -5.49 -2.78
C LEU A 193 -9.28 -5.08 -1.45
N PRO A 194 -8.35 -5.90 -0.93
CA PRO A 194 -7.42 -5.47 0.13
C PRO A 194 -6.66 -4.20 -0.29
N TYR A 195 -6.25 -3.40 0.71
CA TYR A 195 -5.60 -2.11 0.48
C TYR A 195 -4.38 -2.20 -0.46
N GLU A 196 -3.55 -3.21 -0.30
CA GLU A 196 -2.32 -3.39 -1.08
C GLU A 196 -2.61 -3.64 -2.56
N ASP A 197 -3.63 -4.46 -2.85
CA ASP A 197 -4.03 -4.77 -4.22
C ASP A 197 -4.73 -3.58 -4.88
N PHE A 198 -5.61 -2.90 -4.13
CA PHE A 198 -6.19 -1.64 -4.54
C PHE A 198 -5.11 -0.58 -4.84
N ASN A 199 -4.14 -0.39 -3.92
CA ASN A 199 -3.07 0.59 -4.12
C ASN A 199 -2.20 0.23 -5.34
N THR A 200 -1.99 -1.06 -5.61
CA THR A 200 -1.32 -1.52 -6.82
C THR A 200 -2.09 -1.14 -8.08
N ALA A 201 -3.42 -1.29 -8.08
CA ALA A 201 -4.28 -0.87 -9.20
C ALA A 201 -4.23 0.65 -9.40
N VAL A 202 -4.26 1.43 -8.31
CA VAL A 202 -4.15 2.88 -8.34
C VAL A 202 -2.79 3.32 -8.90
N LEU A 203 -1.69 2.74 -8.43
CA LEU A 203 -0.34 3.06 -8.93
C LEU A 203 -0.21 2.75 -10.42
N ARG A 204 -0.77 1.63 -10.87
CA ARG A 204 -0.81 1.25 -12.28
C ARG A 204 -1.56 2.30 -13.12
N TRP A 205 -2.74 2.68 -12.66
CA TRP A 205 -3.53 3.70 -13.35
C TRP A 205 -2.79 5.06 -13.36
N GLU A 206 -2.28 5.50 -12.21
CA GLU A 206 -1.59 6.78 -12.06
C GLU A 206 -0.37 6.88 -13.00
N GLN A 207 0.41 5.80 -13.09
CA GLN A 207 1.56 5.71 -14.01
C GLN A 207 1.13 5.82 -15.47
N LEU A 208 0.04 5.16 -15.86
CA LEU A 208 -0.42 5.17 -17.24
C LEU A 208 -1.18 6.45 -17.60
N ALA A 209 -1.87 7.07 -16.63
CA ALA A 209 -2.55 8.37 -16.82
C ALA A 209 -1.54 9.51 -16.97
N ASP A 210 -0.41 9.43 -16.27
CA ASP A 210 0.70 10.37 -16.34
C ASP A 210 1.99 9.69 -16.83
N ALA A 211 1.95 9.10 -18.01
CA ALA A 211 3.08 8.36 -18.55
C ALA A 211 4.36 9.22 -18.69
N ASP A 212 4.21 10.49 -19.10
CA ASP A 212 5.31 11.45 -19.18
C ASP A 212 5.89 11.81 -17.79
N GLY A 213 5.04 11.90 -16.76
CA GLY A 213 5.50 12.12 -15.39
C GLY A 213 6.15 10.87 -14.79
N ALA A 214 5.63 9.69 -15.11
CA ALA A 214 6.24 8.43 -14.72
C ALA A 214 7.64 8.29 -15.33
N HIS A 215 7.80 8.64 -16.61
CA HIS A 215 9.11 8.64 -17.28
C HIS A 215 10.08 9.60 -16.61
N ARG A 216 9.70 10.86 -16.39
CA ARG A 216 10.56 11.82 -15.67
C ARG A 216 10.88 11.39 -14.24
N HIS A 217 9.94 10.73 -13.58
CA HIS A 217 10.21 10.19 -12.25
C HIS A 217 11.22 9.04 -12.31
N ALA A 218 11.09 8.15 -13.29
CA ALA A 218 12.05 7.08 -13.52
C ALA A 218 13.46 7.63 -13.78
N ASP A 219 13.58 8.70 -14.58
CA ASP A 219 14.85 9.39 -14.83
C ASP A 219 15.44 9.97 -13.54
N VAL A 220 14.63 10.68 -12.73
CA VAL A 220 15.08 11.24 -11.45
C VAL A 220 15.56 10.13 -10.51
N VAL A 221 14.82 9.02 -10.43
CA VAL A 221 15.23 7.88 -9.61
C VAL A 221 16.49 7.25 -10.17
N HIS A 222 16.62 7.14 -11.49
CA HIS A 222 17.83 6.63 -12.12
C HIS A 222 19.04 7.53 -11.85
N ASP A 223 18.87 8.83 -11.92
CA ASP A 223 19.94 9.81 -11.67
C ASP A 223 20.35 9.87 -10.18
N SER A 224 19.41 9.57 -9.27
CA SER A 224 19.65 9.51 -7.83
C SER A 224 20.22 8.16 -7.36
N ARG A 225 20.52 7.22 -8.27
CA ARG A 225 21.07 5.91 -7.90
C ARG A 225 22.37 6.06 -7.14
N ASP A 226 22.47 5.26 -6.10
CA ASP A 226 23.65 5.21 -5.24
C ASP A 226 23.89 3.78 -4.76
N ALA A 227 25.15 3.45 -4.50
CA ALA A 227 25.50 2.18 -3.90
C ALA A 227 26.74 2.34 -3.04
N SER A 228 26.70 1.74 -1.87
CA SER A 228 27.84 1.71 -0.97
C SER A 228 28.08 0.32 -0.40
N VAL A 229 29.36 -0.01 -0.23
CA VAL A 229 29.82 -1.19 0.48
C VAL A 229 30.86 -0.73 1.47
N HIS A 230 30.56 -0.83 2.76
CA HIS A 230 31.48 -0.31 3.79
C HIS A 230 31.47 -1.19 5.04
N PRO A 231 32.65 -1.36 5.70
CA PRO A 231 32.74 -2.08 6.95
C PRO A 231 32.24 -1.22 8.12
N VAL A 232 31.50 -1.85 9.05
CA VAL A 232 31.11 -1.26 10.33
C VAL A 232 31.39 -2.29 11.42
N GLY A 233 32.43 -2.07 12.21
CA GLY A 233 32.91 -3.09 13.15
C GLY A 233 33.33 -4.37 12.43
N ASP A 234 32.78 -5.50 12.84
CA ASP A 234 33.05 -6.81 12.27
C ASP A 234 32.08 -7.20 11.14
N THR A 235 31.25 -6.26 10.67
CA THR A 235 30.25 -6.50 9.63
C THR A 235 30.49 -5.60 8.41
N VAL A 236 30.02 -6.05 7.25
CA VAL A 236 30.00 -5.25 6.03
C VAL A 236 28.54 -4.94 5.68
N TYR A 237 28.28 -3.65 5.51
CA TYR A 237 26.98 -3.17 5.04
C TYR A 237 27.02 -2.97 3.53
N VAL A 238 26.00 -3.47 2.88
CA VAL A 238 25.74 -3.28 1.45
C VAL A 238 24.42 -2.55 1.33
N ASP A 239 24.45 -1.35 0.81
CA ASP A 239 23.27 -0.52 0.56
C ASP A 239 23.30 -0.09 -0.91
N ALA A 240 22.14 -0.14 -1.57
CA ALA A 240 22.02 0.28 -2.96
C ALA A 240 20.62 0.81 -3.25
N HIS A 241 20.57 1.97 -3.90
CA HIS A 241 19.38 2.56 -4.46
C HIS A 241 19.52 2.60 -5.98
N VAL A 242 18.64 1.90 -6.68
CA VAL A 242 18.70 1.78 -8.15
C VAL A 242 17.33 2.05 -8.76
N GLY A 243 17.31 2.43 -10.03
CA GLY A 243 16.08 2.60 -10.79
C GLY A 243 15.30 1.28 -10.90
N THR A 244 13.98 1.39 -11.16
CA THR A 244 13.07 0.24 -11.19
C THR A 244 13.47 -0.83 -12.20
N ALA A 245 13.94 -0.45 -13.38
CA ALA A 245 14.39 -1.39 -14.41
C ALA A 245 15.63 -2.19 -13.94
N GLN A 246 16.62 -1.52 -13.36
CA GLN A 246 17.81 -2.18 -12.80
C GLN A 246 17.43 -3.02 -11.57
N GLY A 247 16.55 -2.49 -10.72
CA GLY A 247 16.05 -3.16 -9.54
C GLY A 247 15.29 -4.45 -9.86
N ALA A 248 14.55 -4.47 -10.96
CA ALA A 248 13.83 -5.67 -11.42
C ALA A 248 14.79 -6.84 -11.68
N LEU A 249 15.91 -6.57 -12.38
CA LEU A 249 16.93 -7.59 -12.63
C LEU A 249 17.61 -8.03 -11.33
N ILE A 250 17.96 -7.09 -10.46
CA ILE A 250 18.60 -7.40 -9.17
C ILE A 250 17.69 -8.27 -8.32
N LEU A 251 16.40 -7.92 -8.22
CA LEU A 251 15.42 -8.69 -7.47
C LEU A 251 15.27 -10.11 -8.03
N GLU A 252 15.14 -10.26 -9.35
CA GLU A 252 15.01 -11.57 -9.99
C GLU A 252 16.23 -12.45 -9.74
N VAL A 253 17.44 -11.91 -9.89
CA VAL A 253 18.68 -12.64 -9.61
C VAL A 253 18.72 -13.05 -8.14
N PHE A 254 18.44 -12.11 -7.24
CA PHE A 254 18.48 -12.35 -5.80
C PHE A 254 17.51 -13.45 -5.37
N GLU A 255 16.26 -13.39 -5.82
CA GLU A 255 15.24 -14.39 -5.51
C GLU A 255 15.65 -15.80 -5.97
N ARG A 256 16.25 -15.92 -7.13
CA ARG A 256 16.73 -17.22 -7.65
C ARG A 256 17.82 -17.81 -6.78
N TYR A 257 18.75 -16.99 -6.31
CA TYR A 257 19.78 -17.46 -5.40
C TYR A 257 19.19 -17.82 -4.03
N VAL A 258 18.26 -17.05 -3.51
CA VAL A 258 17.54 -17.39 -2.26
C VAL A 258 16.77 -18.72 -2.40
N GLU A 259 16.15 -18.96 -3.55
CA GLU A 259 15.47 -20.23 -3.82
C GLU A 259 16.45 -21.41 -3.94
N ALA A 260 17.63 -21.18 -4.51
CA ALA A 260 18.70 -22.19 -4.58
C ALA A 260 19.20 -22.55 -3.17
N GLU A 261 19.42 -21.55 -2.31
CA GLU A 261 19.82 -21.76 -0.92
C GLU A 261 18.73 -22.48 -0.10
N LEU A 262 17.46 -22.19 -0.35
CA LEU A 262 16.36 -22.91 0.28
C LEU A 262 16.31 -24.37 -0.17
N ARG A 263 16.52 -24.65 -1.45
CA ARG A 263 16.57 -26.04 -1.96
C ARG A 263 17.70 -26.82 -1.30
N HIS A 264 18.88 -26.22 -1.18
CA HIS A 264 20.02 -26.81 -0.50
C HIS A 264 19.69 -27.17 0.96
N ASP A 265 19.02 -26.28 1.70
CA ASP A 265 18.60 -26.53 3.06
C ASP A 265 17.52 -27.65 3.16
N LEU A 266 16.61 -27.71 2.20
CA LEU A 266 15.61 -28.77 2.12
C LEU A 266 16.25 -30.13 1.86
N ASP A 267 17.20 -30.21 0.93
CA ASP A 267 17.93 -31.44 0.62
C ASP A 267 18.74 -31.90 1.85
N ALA A 268 19.41 -30.99 2.55
CA ALA A 268 20.14 -31.30 3.78
C ALA A 268 19.21 -31.82 4.91
N ARG A 269 18.06 -31.19 5.08
CA ARG A 269 17.04 -31.64 6.04
C ARG A 269 16.52 -33.04 5.70
N ASP A 270 16.19 -33.27 4.44
CA ASP A 270 15.63 -34.53 3.97
C ASP A 270 16.66 -35.67 4.09
N ALA A 271 17.94 -35.39 3.87
CA ALA A 271 19.04 -36.33 4.08
C ALA A 271 19.17 -36.80 5.57
N LEU A 272 18.72 -35.94 6.49
CA LEU A 272 18.67 -36.24 7.92
C LEU A 272 17.36 -36.95 8.36
N GLY A 273 16.45 -37.23 7.42
CA GLY A 273 15.13 -37.80 7.70
C GLY A 273 14.16 -36.85 8.41
N LEU A 274 14.46 -35.55 8.47
CA LEU A 274 13.63 -34.52 9.08
C LEU A 274 12.59 -33.99 8.05
N THR A 275 11.43 -33.53 8.52
CA THR A 275 10.33 -33.21 7.60
C THR A 275 9.68 -31.83 7.84
N THR A 276 10.01 -31.16 8.93
CA THR A 276 9.37 -29.88 9.27
C THR A 276 10.20 -28.68 8.78
N MET A 277 9.54 -27.55 8.56
CA MET A 277 10.22 -26.30 8.17
C MET A 277 11.04 -25.68 9.31
N SER A 278 10.79 -26.11 10.56
CA SER A 278 11.58 -25.72 11.73
C SER A 278 12.92 -26.43 11.79
N ASP A 279 13.08 -27.54 11.06
CA ASP A 279 14.29 -28.36 11.06
C ASP A 279 15.31 -27.90 9.99
N LEU A 280 15.02 -26.79 9.29
CA LEU A 280 15.97 -26.24 8.34
C LEU A 280 17.22 -25.70 9.07
N PRO A 281 18.43 -25.99 8.55
CA PRO A 281 19.68 -25.61 9.20
C PRO A 281 19.88 -24.10 9.33
N ARG A 282 19.28 -23.30 8.42
CA ARG A 282 19.40 -21.84 8.39
C ARG A 282 18.05 -21.14 8.44
N THR A 283 18.03 -19.95 9.04
CA THR A 283 16.89 -19.04 8.98
C THR A 283 16.74 -18.43 7.58
N ALA A 284 15.56 -17.90 7.26
CA ALA A 284 15.36 -17.18 6.01
C ALA A 284 16.27 -15.93 5.86
N ALA A 285 16.67 -15.31 6.97
CA ALA A 285 17.60 -14.18 6.95
C ALA A 285 19.02 -14.64 6.59
N GLN A 286 19.48 -15.73 7.15
CA GLN A 286 20.79 -16.30 6.81
C GLN A 286 20.86 -16.74 5.35
N ARG A 287 19.84 -17.43 4.83
CA ARG A 287 19.77 -17.78 3.41
C ARG A 287 19.85 -16.57 2.47
N ARG A 288 19.21 -15.46 2.84
CA ARG A 288 19.32 -14.22 2.03
C ARG A 288 20.73 -13.64 2.06
N ALA A 289 21.40 -13.68 3.19
CA ALA A 289 22.79 -13.24 3.28
C ALA A 289 23.73 -14.13 2.45
N ASP A 290 23.57 -15.45 2.54
CA ASP A 290 24.33 -16.42 1.76
C ASP A 290 24.06 -16.30 0.26
N ALA A 291 22.81 -16.08 -0.13
CA ALA A 291 22.43 -15.80 -1.52
C ALA A 291 23.12 -14.55 -2.08
N LEU A 292 23.14 -13.45 -1.30
CA LEU A 292 23.86 -12.24 -1.69
C LEU A 292 25.36 -12.52 -1.88
N HIS A 293 25.99 -13.23 -0.94
CA HIS A 293 27.39 -13.63 -1.05
C HIS A 293 27.63 -14.51 -2.28
N ALA A 294 26.77 -15.49 -2.56
CA ALA A 294 26.88 -16.39 -3.72
C ALA A 294 26.81 -15.62 -5.05
N ILE A 295 25.97 -14.57 -5.15
CA ILE A 295 25.89 -13.69 -6.33
C ILE A 295 27.26 -13.03 -6.58
N PHE A 296 27.87 -12.45 -5.54
CA PHE A 296 29.18 -11.82 -5.68
C PHE A 296 30.29 -12.82 -6.01
N CYS A 297 30.26 -14.02 -5.42
CA CYS A 297 31.18 -15.09 -5.74
C CYS A 297 31.04 -15.54 -7.21
N SER A 298 29.82 -15.66 -7.72
CA SER A 298 29.57 -16.04 -9.12
C SER A 298 30.09 -14.98 -10.09
N ALA A 299 29.91 -13.71 -9.76
CA ALA A 299 30.45 -12.61 -10.56
C ALA A 299 31.98 -12.59 -10.56
N ALA A 300 32.62 -12.95 -9.44
CA ALA A 300 34.07 -12.99 -9.32
C ALA A 300 34.74 -14.13 -10.15
N VAL A 301 34.03 -15.25 -10.32
CA VAL A 301 34.56 -16.44 -11.02
C VAL A 301 34.23 -16.45 -12.53
N GLY A 302 33.37 -15.54 -12.98
CA GLY A 302 32.97 -15.44 -14.39
C GLY A 302 32.12 -16.60 -14.93
N SER A 303 31.73 -17.55 -14.08
CA SER A 303 30.82 -18.64 -14.40
C SER A 303 29.69 -18.68 -13.39
N SER A 304 28.53 -18.19 -13.79
CA SER A 304 27.34 -18.32 -12.92
C SER A 304 26.74 -19.72 -13.03
N PRO A 305 26.60 -20.47 -11.95
CA PRO A 305 25.84 -21.72 -11.96
C PRO A 305 24.33 -21.48 -12.00
N ALA A 306 23.88 -20.24 -11.81
CA ALA A 306 22.47 -19.88 -11.90
C ALA A 306 22.03 -19.82 -13.38
N PRO A 307 20.83 -20.31 -13.69
CA PRO A 307 20.25 -20.11 -15.03
C PRO A 307 20.19 -18.61 -15.33
N GLU A 308 20.28 -18.27 -16.63
CA GLU A 308 20.18 -16.86 -17.06
C GLU A 308 18.98 -16.18 -16.40
N PRO A 309 19.18 -15.01 -15.79
CA PRO A 309 18.10 -14.29 -15.16
C PRO A 309 17.07 -13.88 -16.21
N VAL A 310 15.81 -14.23 -15.96
CA VAL A 310 14.68 -13.85 -16.83
C VAL A 310 13.79 -12.90 -16.05
N VAL A 311 13.77 -11.65 -16.43
CA VAL A 311 12.80 -10.68 -15.89
C VAL A 311 11.48 -10.87 -16.63
N ASN A 312 10.45 -11.34 -15.94
CA ASN A 312 9.12 -11.45 -16.51
C ASN A 312 8.40 -10.11 -16.37
N ILE A 313 8.13 -9.49 -17.51
CA ILE A 313 7.42 -8.21 -17.60
C ILE A 313 6.03 -8.45 -18.16
N LEU A 314 5.03 -7.88 -17.51
CA LEU A 314 3.65 -7.85 -17.95
C LEU A 314 3.38 -6.48 -18.58
N ILE A 315 3.22 -6.44 -19.86
CA ILE A 315 2.82 -5.24 -20.60
C ILE A 315 1.70 -5.63 -21.57
N ASP A 316 0.64 -4.84 -21.60
CA ASP A 316 -0.42 -5.06 -22.57
C ASP A 316 -0.01 -4.57 -23.98
N ALA A 317 -0.66 -5.10 -25.01
CA ALA A 317 -0.28 -4.84 -26.39
C ALA A 317 -0.38 -3.36 -26.77
N ASP A 318 -1.45 -2.69 -26.35
CA ASP A 318 -1.67 -1.28 -26.71
C ASP A 318 -0.65 -0.36 -26.01
N THR A 319 -0.30 -0.65 -24.75
CA THR A 319 0.75 0.07 -24.02
C THR A 319 2.11 -0.14 -24.70
N TYR A 320 2.42 -1.38 -25.11
CA TYR A 320 3.65 -1.68 -25.81
C TYR A 320 3.73 -0.96 -27.17
N GLU A 321 2.66 -1.02 -27.99
CA GLU A 321 2.60 -0.36 -29.30
C GLU A 321 2.72 1.16 -29.17
N ALA A 322 2.03 1.78 -28.22
CA ALA A 322 2.14 3.22 -27.97
C ALA A 322 3.57 3.62 -27.58
N ALA A 323 4.23 2.83 -26.75
CA ALA A 323 5.61 3.07 -26.35
C ALA A 323 6.60 2.89 -27.51
N VAL A 324 6.38 1.91 -28.40
CA VAL A 324 7.17 1.75 -29.63
C VAL A 324 7.04 3.00 -30.52
N VAL A 325 5.82 3.47 -30.75
CA VAL A 325 5.56 4.68 -31.57
C VAL A 325 6.23 5.91 -30.96
N ALA A 326 6.08 6.09 -29.64
CA ALA A 326 6.69 7.22 -28.93
C ALA A 326 8.24 7.17 -29.03
N LEU A 327 8.83 6.00 -28.83
CA LEU A 327 10.28 5.81 -28.91
C LEU A 327 10.82 6.07 -30.36
N VAL A 328 10.13 5.58 -31.38
CA VAL A 328 10.55 5.73 -32.78
C VAL A 328 10.45 7.19 -33.25
N ASN A 329 9.41 7.89 -32.81
CA ASN A 329 9.15 9.26 -33.24
C ASN A 329 9.82 10.32 -32.35
N ASP A 330 10.48 9.93 -31.28
CA ASP A 330 10.98 10.85 -30.21
C ASP A 330 9.86 11.74 -29.66
N GLU A 331 8.70 11.15 -29.44
CA GLU A 331 7.49 11.80 -28.95
C GLU A 331 7.23 11.40 -27.48
N ARG A 332 6.43 12.22 -26.81
CA ARG A 332 5.96 11.87 -25.48
C ARG A 332 4.94 10.73 -25.53
N LEU A 333 5.03 9.82 -24.58
CA LEU A 333 4.02 8.78 -24.40
C LEU A 333 2.68 9.45 -24.01
N PRO A 334 1.60 9.21 -24.76
CA PRO A 334 0.28 9.76 -24.41
C PRO A 334 -0.28 9.07 -23.18
N SER A 335 -1.27 9.71 -22.53
CA SER A 335 -2.02 9.02 -21.46
C SER A 335 -2.69 7.76 -22.01
N LEU A 336 -2.44 6.63 -21.36
CA LEU A 336 -2.91 5.30 -21.79
C LEU A 336 -4.10 4.80 -20.94
N ALA A 337 -4.50 5.54 -19.91
CA ALA A 337 -5.55 5.14 -18.97
C ALA A 337 -6.72 6.13 -18.99
N ARG A 338 -7.35 6.31 -20.16
CA ARG A 338 -8.44 7.29 -20.40
C ARG A 338 -9.83 6.67 -20.28
N ARG A 339 -9.96 5.34 -20.23
CA ARG A 339 -11.25 4.65 -20.14
C ARG A 339 -11.33 3.89 -18.80
N PRO A 340 -12.52 3.73 -18.21
CA PRO A 340 -12.69 2.92 -17.00
C PRO A 340 -12.09 1.51 -17.12
N ASP A 341 -12.25 0.87 -18.27
CA ASP A 341 -11.73 -0.48 -18.53
C ASP A 341 -10.20 -0.54 -18.60
N ASP A 342 -9.52 0.59 -18.87
CA ASP A 342 -8.06 0.63 -18.94
C ASP A 342 -7.41 0.23 -17.61
N ILE A 343 -8.05 0.47 -16.46
CA ILE A 343 -7.57 0.06 -15.14
C ILE A 343 -7.39 -1.46 -15.05
N HIS A 344 -8.26 -2.22 -15.70
CA HIS A 344 -8.24 -3.67 -15.67
C HIS A 344 -7.29 -4.27 -16.71
N HIS A 345 -7.06 -3.57 -17.81
CA HIS A 345 -6.37 -4.11 -18.99
C HIS A 345 -4.98 -3.53 -19.20
N ARG A 346 -4.73 -2.26 -18.79
CA ARG A 346 -3.43 -1.61 -18.96
C ARG A 346 -2.45 -2.04 -17.89
N ARG A 347 -1.28 -2.51 -18.31
CA ARG A 347 -0.23 -3.00 -17.42
C ARG A 347 1.15 -2.71 -17.99
N CYS A 348 2.07 -2.26 -17.14
CA CYS A 348 3.49 -2.23 -17.41
C CYS A 348 4.26 -2.47 -16.11
N GLU A 349 4.48 -3.73 -15.78
CA GLU A 349 4.98 -4.12 -14.46
C GLU A 349 5.68 -5.48 -14.50
N THR A 350 6.55 -5.77 -13.54
CA THR A 350 7.09 -7.12 -13.37
C THR A 350 6.06 -8.06 -12.76
N THR A 351 6.30 -9.37 -12.84
CA THR A 351 5.50 -10.36 -12.11
C THR A 351 5.58 -10.20 -10.59
N SER A 352 6.62 -9.54 -10.06
CA SER A 352 6.75 -9.18 -8.65
C SER A 352 5.98 -7.90 -8.26
N GLY A 353 5.39 -7.20 -9.23
CA GLY A 353 4.58 -6.01 -8.98
C GLY A 353 5.32 -4.68 -9.03
N LEU A 354 6.55 -4.69 -9.54
CA LEU A 354 7.31 -3.49 -9.76
C LEU A 354 6.79 -2.78 -11.01
N MET A 355 6.33 -1.53 -10.89
CA MET A 355 5.90 -0.71 -12.02
C MET A 355 7.11 -0.31 -12.85
N LEU A 356 7.01 -0.44 -14.17
CA LEU A 356 8.06 -0.11 -15.11
C LEU A 356 7.62 1.00 -16.06
N ASP A 357 8.58 1.77 -16.55
CA ASP A 357 8.34 2.71 -17.65
C ASP A 357 8.14 1.91 -18.97
N PRO A 358 7.05 2.13 -19.72
CA PRO A 358 6.82 1.44 -20.97
C PRO A 358 7.93 1.68 -22.02
N ILE A 359 8.55 2.86 -22.05
CA ILE A 359 9.64 3.19 -22.98
C ILE A 359 10.89 2.39 -22.64
N ASP A 360 11.23 2.28 -21.35
CA ASP A 360 12.35 1.45 -20.90
C ASP A 360 12.14 -0.02 -21.23
N VAL A 361 10.90 -0.52 -21.05
CA VAL A 361 10.53 -1.90 -21.40
C VAL A 361 10.68 -2.16 -22.89
N VAL A 362 10.23 -1.25 -23.76
CA VAL A 362 10.43 -1.35 -25.20
C VAL A 362 11.92 -1.33 -25.53
N SER A 363 12.68 -0.38 -25.01
CA SER A 363 14.12 -0.26 -25.24
C SER A 363 14.87 -1.53 -24.84
N ALA A 364 14.55 -2.09 -23.67
CA ALA A 364 15.13 -3.36 -23.21
C ALA A 364 14.73 -4.54 -24.12
N SER A 365 13.52 -4.54 -24.67
CA SER A 365 13.04 -5.59 -25.59
C SER A 365 13.76 -5.62 -26.93
N LEU A 366 14.32 -4.50 -27.36
CA LEU A 366 15.06 -4.41 -28.64
C LEU A 366 16.47 -5.02 -28.55
N VAL A 367 17.05 -5.11 -27.36
CA VAL A 367 18.41 -5.61 -27.14
C VAL A 367 18.46 -6.94 -26.39
N GLY A 368 17.34 -7.37 -25.79
CA GLY A 368 17.23 -8.59 -24.99
C GLY A 368 16.46 -9.72 -25.67
N HIS A 369 16.52 -10.91 -25.07
CA HIS A 369 15.66 -12.02 -25.48
C HIS A 369 14.26 -11.85 -24.88
N VAL A 370 13.26 -11.59 -25.73
CA VAL A 370 11.86 -11.43 -25.32
C VAL A 370 11.12 -12.75 -25.41
N ARG A 371 10.59 -13.21 -24.28
CA ARG A 371 9.62 -14.30 -24.26
C ARG A 371 8.22 -13.71 -24.19
N ARG A 372 7.47 -13.84 -25.27
CA ARG A 372 6.07 -13.40 -25.31
C ARG A 372 5.18 -14.38 -24.56
N VAL A 373 4.45 -13.89 -23.55
CA VAL A 373 3.35 -14.62 -22.90
C VAL A 373 2.06 -13.87 -23.21
N VAL A 374 1.23 -14.44 -24.08
CA VAL A 374 -0.09 -13.88 -24.41
C VAL A 374 -1.11 -14.49 -23.46
N ILE A 375 -1.71 -13.65 -22.63
CA ILE A 375 -2.84 -14.03 -21.78
C ILE A 375 -4.09 -13.60 -22.57
N GLY A 376 -4.72 -14.54 -23.27
CA GLY A 376 -6.00 -14.30 -23.94
C GLY A 376 -7.13 -14.12 -22.92
N SER A 377 -8.22 -13.48 -23.32
CA SER A 377 -9.46 -13.36 -22.52
C SER A 377 -10.00 -14.71 -22.05
N ASP A 378 -9.68 -15.78 -22.78
CA ASP A 378 -10.12 -17.15 -22.52
C ASP A 378 -9.11 -17.98 -21.68
N GLY A 379 -8.03 -17.34 -21.20
CA GLY A 379 -7.01 -17.96 -20.33
C GLY A 379 -6.35 -19.19 -20.96
N THR A 380 -5.07 -19.08 -21.32
CA THR A 380 -4.30 -20.28 -21.73
C THR A 380 -4.18 -21.20 -20.53
N VAL A 381 -4.91 -22.31 -20.54
CA VAL A 381 -4.88 -23.31 -19.46
C VAL A 381 -3.58 -24.12 -19.60
N ILE A 382 -2.62 -23.84 -18.73
CA ILE A 382 -1.42 -24.67 -18.58
C ILE A 382 -1.73 -25.66 -17.45
N ASP A 383 -2.34 -26.78 -17.79
CA ASP A 383 -2.72 -27.83 -16.86
C ASP A 383 -1.65 -28.95 -16.88
N LEU A 384 -0.96 -29.14 -15.75
CA LEU A 384 -0.05 -30.25 -15.54
C LEU A 384 -0.78 -31.53 -15.09
N GLY A 385 -2.09 -31.41 -14.83
CA GLY A 385 -2.94 -32.53 -14.41
C GLY A 385 -2.46 -33.16 -13.12
N ARG A 386 -2.33 -34.50 -13.09
CA ARG A 386 -1.78 -35.28 -11.98
C ARG A 386 -0.42 -35.92 -12.28
N LYS A 387 0.26 -35.47 -13.34
CA LYS A 387 1.61 -35.93 -13.67
C LYS A 387 2.68 -35.34 -12.72
N SER A 388 2.44 -34.17 -12.18
CA SER A 388 3.33 -33.51 -11.23
C SER A 388 2.51 -32.99 -10.05
N ARG A 389 3.02 -33.22 -8.83
CA ARG A 389 2.41 -32.68 -7.60
C ARG A 389 2.78 -31.22 -7.40
N LEU A 390 4.00 -30.82 -7.76
CA LEU A 390 4.48 -29.47 -7.50
C LEU A 390 4.12 -28.55 -8.67
N PHE A 391 3.74 -27.33 -8.33
CA PHE A 391 3.59 -26.26 -9.30
C PHE A 391 4.97 -25.79 -9.75
N THR A 392 5.34 -26.07 -10.99
CA THR A 392 6.63 -25.70 -11.59
C THR A 392 6.41 -25.05 -12.96
N GLY A 393 7.42 -24.32 -13.44
CA GLY A 393 7.40 -23.73 -14.77
C GLY A 393 6.17 -22.87 -15.05
N ALA A 394 5.61 -22.99 -16.23
CA ALA A 394 4.53 -22.16 -16.74
C ALA A 394 3.24 -22.18 -15.90
N ALA A 395 2.91 -23.31 -15.24
CA ALA A 395 1.75 -23.39 -14.36
C ALA A 395 1.93 -22.52 -13.10
N ARG A 396 3.12 -22.52 -12.51
CA ARG A 396 3.48 -21.65 -11.39
C ARG A 396 3.48 -20.19 -11.82
N GLU A 397 4.10 -19.87 -12.95
CA GLU A 397 4.12 -18.52 -13.52
C GLU A 397 2.71 -17.97 -13.76
N ALA A 398 1.80 -18.77 -14.31
CA ALA A 398 0.42 -18.36 -14.56
C ALA A 398 -0.33 -18.00 -13.26
N ILE A 399 -0.05 -18.69 -12.15
CA ILE A 399 -0.64 -18.37 -10.86
C ILE A 399 -0.10 -17.05 -10.32
N TRP A 400 1.22 -16.84 -10.41
CA TRP A 400 1.86 -15.59 -10.00
C TRP A 400 1.40 -14.38 -10.82
N MET A 401 1.10 -14.56 -12.10
CA MET A 401 0.54 -13.52 -12.95
C MET A 401 -0.87 -13.09 -12.50
N ARG A 402 -1.64 -14.03 -11.94
CA ARG A 402 -2.99 -13.76 -11.44
C ARG A 402 -3.01 -13.18 -10.03
N ARG A 403 -2.15 -13.71 -9.13
CA ARG A 403 -2.13 -13.35 -7.71
C ARG A 403 -0.70 -13.35 -7.19
N ARG A 404 -0.25 -12.19 -6.73
CA ARG A 404 1.13 -11.96 -6.29
C ARG A 404 1.35 -12.13 -4.80
N ARG A 405 0.28 -12.14 -4.02
CA ARG A 405 0.30 -12.14 -2.56
C ARG A 405 -0.35 -13.40 -2.02
N CYS A 406 -0.02 -13.70 -0.78
CA CYS A 406 -0.74 -14.72 -0.04
C CYS A 406 -2.25 -14.46 -0.10
N VAL A 407 -3.03 -15.46 -0.52
CA VAL A 407 -4.50 -15.33 -0.63
C VAL A 407 -5.23 -15.30 0.70
N TRP A 408 -4.50 -15.41 1.81
CA TRP A 408 -5.11 -15.30 3.13
C TRP A 408 -5.56 -13.86 3.36
N PRO A 409 -6.79 -13.64 3.87
CA PRO A 409 -7.33 -12.30 4.09
C PRO A 409 -6.35 -11.38 4.82
N SER A 410 -6.14 -10.18 4.27
CA SER A 410 -5.25 -9.14 4.79
C SER A 410 -3.76 -9.54 4.94
N CYS A 411 -3.32 -10.61 4.27
CA CYS A 411 -1.92 -11.02 4.26
C CYS A 411 -1.19 -10.38 3.08
N SER A 412 -0.30 -9.44 3.35
CA SER A 412 0.47 -8.69 2.34
C SER A 412 1.77 -9.38 1.88
N ARG A 413 2.05 -10.61 2.34
CA ARG A 413 3.32 -11.31 2.04
C ARG A 413 3.41 -11.70 0.57
N LEU A 414 4.53 -11.33 -0.06
CA LEU A 414 4.88 -11.69 -1.44
C LEU A 414 5.59 -13.04 -1.52
N HIS A 415 6.43 -13.38 -0.52
CA HIS A 415 7.08 -14.69 -0.47
C HIS A 415 6.07 -15.78 -0.12
N CYS A 416 5.61 -16.46 -1.16
CA CYS A 416 4.60 -17.50 -1.05
C CYS A 416 5.02 -18.74 -1.84
N GLU A 417 4.57 -19.88 -1.38
CA GLU A 417 4.55 -21.12 -2.15
C GLU A 417 3.20 -21.22 -2.86
N VAL A 418 3.16 -21.89 -4.01
CA VAL A 418 1.88 -22.20 -4.65
C VAL A 418 1.40 -23.53 -4.12
N ASP A 419 0.26 -23.54 -3.47
CA ASP A 419 -0.37 -24.75 -2.94
C ASP A 419 -1.73 -25.01 -3.60
N HIS A 420 -2.14 -26.28 -3.59
CA HIS A 420 -3.40 -26.73 -4.17
C HIS A 420 -4.60 -26.25 -3.35
N ARG A 421 -5.58 -25.61 -3.98
CA ARG A 421 -6.85 -25.27 -3.34
C ARG A 421 -7.59 -26.51 -2.91
N ILE A 422 -7.85 -27.42 -3.84
CA ILE A 422 -8.28 -28.79 -3.56
C ILE A 422 -7.00 -29.60 -3.36
N PRO A 423 -6.76 -30.15 -2.16
CA PRO A 423 -5.53 -30.88 -1.86
C PRO A 423 -5.22 -31.98 -2.86
N TRP A 424 -3.93 -32.18 -3.16
CA TRP A 424 -3.48 -33.26 -4.02
C TRP A 424 -3.93 -34.64 -3.51
N SER A 425 -3.94 -34.83 -2.19
CA SER A 425 -4.44 -36.05 -1.53
C SER A 425 -5.93 -36.28 -1.76
N GLU A 426 -6.69 -35.23 -2.02
CA GLU A 426 -8.14 -35.27 -2.27
C GLU A 426 -8.47 -35.25 -3.77
N GLY A 427 -7.50 -35.49 -4.64
CA GLY A 427 -7.72 -35.56 -6.09
C GLY A 427 -7.49 -34.24 -6.85
N GLY A 428 -7.06 -33.18 -6.17
CA GLY A 428 -6.80 -31.87 -6.81
C GLY A 428 -5.74 -32.00 -7.91
N ARG A 429 -5.95 -31.26 -9.02
CA ARG A 429 -5.02 -31.20 -10.14
C ARG A 429 -3.99 -30.09 -9.92
N THR A 430 -2.81 -30.25 -10.48
CA THR A 430 -1.81 -29.18 -10.59
C THR A 430 -2.11 -28.32 -11.82
N SER A 431 -3.05 -27.41 -11.66
CA SER A 431 -3.48 -26.46 -12.70
C SER A 431 -3.56 -25.05 -12.12
N PRO A 432 -3.40 -23.99 -12.95
CA PRO A 432 -3.52 -22.62 -12.50
C PRO A 432 -4.84 -22.31 -11.79
N ASP A 433 -5.91 -23.03 -12.12
CA ASP A 433 -7.22 -22.84 -11.49
C ASP A 433 -7.33 -23.48 -10.11
N ASN A 434 -6.43 -24.40 -9.77
CA ASN A 434 -6.38 -25.08 -8.47
C ASN A 434 -5.18 -24.65 -7.62
N GLY A 435 -4.42 -23.65 -8.05
CA GLY A 435 -3.24 -23.15 -7.33
C GLY A 435 -3.50 -21.80 -6.69
N ASP A 436 -3.13 -21.65 -5.42
CA ASP A 436 -3.18 -20.38 -4.70
C ASP A 436 -1.83 -20.10 -4.02
N PRO A 437 -1.31 -18.85 -4.09
CA PRO A 437 -0.12 -18.47 -3.35
C PRO A 437 -0.43 -18.37 -1.87
N LEU A 438 0.34 -19.08 -1.06
CA LEU A 438 0.26 -19.05 0.41
C LEU A 438 1.66 -18.87 1.00
N CYS A 439 1.81 -17.91 1.91
CA CYS A 439 3.06 -17.78 2.65
C CYS A 439 3.26 -19.00 3.58
N ALA A 440 4.51 -19.28 3.96
CA ALA A 440 4.85 -20.44 4.78
C ALA A 440 4.02 -20.58 6.08
N LYS A 441 3.62 -19.44 6.69
CA LYS A 441 2.70 -19.44 7.83
C LYS A 441 1.33 -20.00 7.45
N HIS A 442 0.71 -19.44 6.41
CA HIS A 442 -0.68 -19.78 6.04
C HIS A 442 -0.77 -21.11 5.29
N ASN A 443 0.29 -21.52 4.60
CA ASN A 443 0.37 -22.86 4.03
C ASN A 443 0.30 -23.92 5.13
N ARG A 444 1.03 -23.75 6.25
CA ARG A 444 0.93 -24.64 7.43
C ARG A 444 -0.44 -24.64 8.11
N TRP A 445 -1.24 -23.57 7.99
CA TRP A 445 -2.57 -23.53 8.59
C TRP A 445 -3.57 -24.45 7.87
N LYS A 446 -3.33 -24.77 6.59
CA LYS A 446 -4.10 -25.80 5.88
C LYS A 446 -3.99 -27.18 6.57
N THR A 447 -2.83 -27.53 7.13
CA THR A 447 -2.67 -28.77 7.89
C THR A 447 -3.49 -28.80 9.20
N ARG A 448 -3.97 -27.62 9.64
CA ARG A 448 -4.86 -27.46 10.81
C ARG A 448 -6.34 -27.43 10.43
N GLY A 449 -6.68 -27.83 9.21
CA GLY A 449 -8.06 -27.93 8.73
C GLY A 449 -8.61 -26.66 8.06
N TYR A 450 -7.81 -25.59 7.92
CA TYR A 450 -8.22 -24.44 7.12
C TYR A 450 -8.18 -24.78 5.62
N ARG A 451 -9.09 -24.21 4.87
CA ARG A 451 -9.19 -24.43 3.42
C ARG A 451 -9.31 -23.12 2.68
N THR A 452 -8.80 -23.04 1.45
CA THR A 452 -9.10 -21.96 0.53
C THR A 452 -10.22 -22.39 -0.41
N HIS A 453 -11.15 -21.49 -0.71
CA HIS A 453 -12.28 -21.72 -1.57
C HIS A 453 -12.42 -20.53 -2.54
N MET A 454 -12.77 -20.80 -3.78
CA MET A 454 -13.10 -19.72 -4.72
C MET A 454 -14.61 -19.51 -4.71
N ASN A 455 -15.03 -18.30 -4.37
CA ASN A 455 -16.41 -17.90 -4.45
C ASN A 455 -16.85 -17.86 -5.93
N PRO A 456 -17.80 -18.67 -6.37
CA PRO A 456 -18.16 -18.75 -7.78
C PRO A 456 -18.86 -17.50 -8.32
N ARG A 457 -19.35 -16.62 -7.43
CA ARG A 457 -20.03 -15.38 -7.84
C ARG A 457 -19.06 -14.21 -7.98
N THR A 458 -18.05 -14.15 -7.12
CA THR A 458 -17.14 -13.00 -7.04
C THR A 458 -15.74 -13.31 -7.57
N SER A 459 -15.42 -14.59 -7.83
CA SER A 459 -14.08 -15.09 -8.14
C SER A 459 -13.03 -14.78 -7.06
N ALA A 460 -13.46 -14.27 -5.90
CA ALA A 460 -12.61 -14.04 -4.76
C ALA A 460 -12.23 -15.35 -4.07
N ILE A 461 -11.01 -15.40 -3.52
CA ILE A 461 -10.60 -16.53 -2.68
C ILE A 461 -11.00 -16.24 -1.25
N GLU A 462 -11.78 -17.15 -0.70
CA GLU A 462 -12.23 -17.16 0.68
C GLU A 462 -11.43 -18.19 1.48
N VAL A 463 -11.19 -17.89 2.74
CA VAL A 463 -10.57 -18.84 3.67
C VAL A 463 -11.63 -19.37 4.61
N VAL A 464 -11.78 -20.67 4.64
CA VAL A 464 -12.75 -21.39 5.48
C VAL A 464 -12.02 -21.97 6.69
N ARG A 465 -12.56 -21.71 7.88
CA ARG A 465 -12.06 -22.27 9.14
C ARG A 465 -12.46 -23.76 9.27
N PRO A 466 -11.82 -24.51 10.21
CA PRO A 466 -12.19 -25.91 10.47
C PRO A 466 -13.66 -26.11 10.88
N ASP A 467 -14.31 -25.09 11.43
CA ASP A 467 -15.73 -25.13 11.81
C ASP A 467 -16.67 -24.76 10.64
N GLY A 468 -16.14 -24.51 9.46
CA GLY A 468 -16.92 -24.16 8.27
C GLY A 468 -17.22 -22.66 8.12
N SER A 469 -16.87 -21.83 9.09
CA SER A 469 -17.05 -20.38 8.98
C SER A 469 -16.02 -19.76 8.05
N ILE A 470 -16.42 -18.68 7.33
CA ILE A 470 -15.54 -17.98 6.39
C ILE A 470 -14.80 -16.87 7.13
N ILE A 471 -13.51 -16.68 6.83
CA ILE A 471 -12.77 -15.48 7.19
C ILE A 471 -13.04 -14.47 6.09
N SER A 472 -13.97 -13.56 6.32
CA SER A 472 -14.26 -12.47 5.38
C SER A 472 -13.20 -11.38 5.51
N PRO A 473 -12.66 -10.86 4.39
CA PRO A 473 -12.01 -9.55 4.42
C PRO A 473 -13.07 -8.49 4.75
N VAL A 474 -12.74 -7.59 5.63
CA VAL A 474 -13.58 -6.41 5.96
C VAL A 474 -13.37 -5.33 4.92
#